data_a80a838c9704aa4de22bd3b9f2caab25
#
_entry.id   a80a838c9704aa4de22bd3b9f2caab25
#
_cell.length_a   1.000
_cell.length_b   1.000
_cell.length_c   1.000
_cell.angle_alpha   90.00
_cell.angle_beta   90.00
_cell.angle_gamma   90.00
#
_symmetry.space_group_name_H-M   'P 1'
#
loop_
_entity.id
_entity.type
_entity.pdbx_description
1 polymer ?
#
loop_
_entity_poly.entity_id
_entity_poly.type
_entity_poly.pdbx_seq_one_letter_code
_entity_poly.pdbx_strand_id
1 'polypeptide(L)'
;MVFLCLRRDKSLECEGKKMNIERQIEFDKVKEIWAELAVTDWAKERIREATLFFSETELKKKLRDTTDARFLIEKLGMPPLQNMTEIKEALLIAEKGDCLTPYQLERVEMVLVVIRRLKDYLARGKMYQNSLSYYDENLDELSELSREIAVKIRNEAVDDYASKELEQIRKQIVKCEEQMRQKAEQILRANKECMADNYCTLRNGRICLPVKKDYKLKISGSVIDKSSTGSTLFIEPSCKFRLI
;
A
#
# COMPACT_ATOMS: atom_id res chain seq x y z
N MET A 1 19.41 13.65 -9.16
CA MET A 1 19.36 12.36 -8.45
C MET A 1 19.91 11.28 -9.36
N VAL A 2 21.15 10.89 -9.14
CA VAL A 2 21.89 9.98 -10.04
C VAL A 2 21.64 8.56 -9.56
N PHE A 3 21.09 7.70 -10.42
CA PHE A 3 21.10 6.25 -10.24
C PHE A 3 22.56 5.75 -10.31
N LEU A 4 23.20 5.62 -9.14
CA LEU A 4 24.51 5.04 -9.03
C LEU A 4 24.40 3.52 -9.00
N CYS A 5 24.50 2.87 -10.16
CA CYS A 5 24.80 1.45 -10.26
C CYS A 5 26.27 1.24 -9.84
N LEU A 6 26.50 0.96 -8.55
CA LEU A 6 27.81 0.55 -8.06
C LEU A 6 27.84 -0.99 -8.01
N ARG A 7 28.66 -1.60 -8.88
CA ARG A 7 29.04 -3.00 -8.75
C ARG A 7 29.80 -3.19 -7.43
N ARG A 8 29.47 -4.24 -6.73
CA ARG A 8 30.23 -4.73 -5.58
C ARG A 8 31.51 -5.35 -6.10
N ASP A 9 32.62 -4.60 -6.06
CA ASP A 9 33.94 -5.21 -6.19
C ASP A 9 34.43 -5.63 -4.79
N LYS A 10 34.58 -6.94 -4.63
CA LYS A 10 35.25 -7.53 -3.47
C LYS A 10 36.76 -7.36 -3.63
N SER A 11 37.36 -6.42 -2.92
CA SER A 11 38.78 -6.42 -2.60
C SER A 11 39.01 -6.00 -1.15
N LEU A 12 39.22 -7.02 -0.33
CA LEU A 12 39.20 -7.01 1.14
C LEU A 12 40.54 -6.63 1.78
N GLU A 13 41.38 -5.74 1.24
CA GLU A 13 42.66 -5.42 1.88
C GLU A 13 43.02 -3.92 2.06
N CYS A 14 42.10 -3.01 1.82
CA CYS A 14 42.37 -1.56 1.99
C CYS A 14 41.43 -0.79 2.93
N GLU A 15 40.57 -1.47 3.65
CA GLU A 15 39.48 -0.77 4.41
C GLU A 15 40.00 0.13 5.55
N GLY A 16 41.01 -0.27 6.26
CA GLY A 16 41.54 0.52 7.39
C GLY A 16 42.19 1.85 7.02
N LYS A 17 42.86 1.94 5.86
CA LYS A 17 43.47 3.20 5.40
C LYS A 17 42.49 4.13 4.73
N LYS A 18 41.48 3.60 4.01
CA LYS A 18 40.42 4.40 3.38
C LYS A 18 39.54 5.14 4.41
N MET A 19 39.15 4.45 5.49
CA MET A 19 38.36 5.05 6.56
C MET A 19 39.02 6.24 7.26
N ASN A 20 40.36 6.26 7.32
CA ASN A 20 41.10 7.34 7.96
C ASN A 20 41.13 8.62 7.09
N ILE A 21 41.28 8.47 5.77
CA ILE A 21 41.27 9.61 4.83
C ILE A 21 39.90 10.26 4.77
N GLU A 22 38.82 9.48 4.68
CA GLU A 22 37.45 10.00 4.64
C GLU A 22 37.09 10.85 5.89
N ARG A 23 37.54 10.41 7.07
CA ARG A 23 37.35 11.17 8.32
C ARG A 23 38.20 12.44 8.36
N GLN A 24 39.44 12.37 7.84
CA GLN A 24 40.33 13.57 7.85
C GLN A 24 39.81 14.70 6.97
N ILE A 25 39.14 14.40 5.87
CA ILE A 25 38.55 15.38 4.95
C ILE A 25 37.06 15.65 5.26
N GLU A 26 36.56 15.11 6.38
CA GLU A 26 35.16 15.24 6.81
C GLU A 26 34.13 14.77 5.75
N PHE A 27 34.51 13.80 4.91
CA PHE A 27 33.65 13.28 3.83
C PHE A 27 32.37 12.63 4.38
N ASP A 28 32.40 12.10 5.60
CA ASP A 28 31.21 11.54 6.26
C ASP A 28 30.14 12.63 6.49
N LYS A 29 30.53 13.85 6.86
CA LYS A 29 29.59 14.96 6.99
C LYS A 29 28.99 15.37 5.65
N VAL A 30 29.80 15.36 4.59
CA VAL A 30 29.32 15.63 3.23
C VAL A 30 28.32 14.56 2.78
N LYS A 31 28.58 13.27 3.08
CA LYS A 31 27.65 12.18 2.79
C LYS A 31 26.31 12.35 3.50
N GLU A 32 26.28 12.75 4.75
CA GLU A 32 25.01 12.98 5.48
C GLU A 32 24.21 14.14 4.86
N ILE A 33 24.84 15.28 4.60
CA ILE A 33 24.17 16.42 3.92
C ILE A 33 23.65 15.98 2.54
N TRP A 34 24.40 15.18 1.82
CA TRP A 34 23.98 14.66 0.52
C TRP A 34 22.83 13.66 0.64
N ALA A 35 22.86 12.79 1.65
CA ALA A 35 21.79 11.83 1.90
C ALA A 35 20.46 12.52 2.25
N GLU A 36 20.47 13.65 2.96
CA GLU A 36 19.27 14.43 3.25
C GLU A 36 18.54 14.93 1.99
N LEU A 37 19.28 15.12 0.88
CA LEU A 37 18.70 15.54 -0.41
C LEU A 37 18.10 14.36 -1.20
N ALA A 38 18.31 13.13 -0.77
CA ALA A 38 17.77 11.96 -1.46
C ALA A 38 16.30 11.71 -1.10
N VAL A 39 15.51 11.30 -2.09
CA VAL A 39 14.07 11.11 -1.95
C VAL A 39 13.72 9.76 -1.33
N THR A 40 14.51 8.71 -1.62
CA THR A 40 14.25 7.34 -1.14
C THR A 40 15.26 6.91 -0.08
N ASP A 41 14.83 6.10 0.88
CA ASP A 41 15.71 5.59 1.93
C ASP A 41 16.83 4.71 1.34
N TRP A 42 16.52 3.93 0.30
CA TRP A 42 17.54 3.18 -0.44
C TRP A 42 18.62 4.10 -1.06
N ALA A 43 18.24 5.24 -1.62
CA ALA A 43 19.20 6.22 -2.14
C ALA A 43 20.05 6.84 -1.02
N LYS A 44 19.47 7.11 0.15
CA LYS A 44 20.19 7.62 1.33
C LYS A 44 21.22 6.60 1.80
N GLU A 45 20.86 5.32 1.91
CA GLU A 45 21.79 4.24 2.26
C GLU A 45 22.97 4.16 1.27
N ARG A 46 22.65 4.19 -0.04
CA ARG A 46 23.67 4.16 -1.09
C ARG A 46 24.62 5.35 -1.04
N ILE A 47 24.14 6.53 -0.68
CA ILE A 47 24.98 7.72 -0.50
C ILE A 47 25.88 7.54 0.72
N ARG A 48 25.38 7.04 1.84
CA ARG A 48 26.18 6.77 3.04
C ARG A 48 27.27 5.73 2.80
N GLU A 49 27.00 4.73 1.97
CA GLU A 49 27.96 3.70 1.55
C GLU A 49 28.94 4.20 0.46
N ALA A 50 28.76 5.41 -0.07
CA ALA A 50 29.64 5.93 -1.11
C ALA A 50 31.06 6.10 -0.61
N THR A 51 32.02 5.69 -1.41
CA THR A 51 33.46 5.81 -1.16
C THR A 51 34.08 6.81 -2.12
N LEU A 52 35.26 7.31 -1.76
CA LEU A 52 36.04 8.19 -2.62
C LEU A 52 36.46 7.46 -3.91
N PHE A 53 36.40 8.17 -5.04
CA PHE A 53 36.91 7.67 -6.32
C PHE A 53 38.39 7.95 -6.41
N PHE A 54 39.17 6.90 -6.69
CA PHE A 54 40.62 7.02 -6.91
C PHE A 54 40.97 6.99 -8.41
N SER A 55 40.00 6.71 -9.29
CA SER A 55 40.17 6.73 -10.74
C SER A 55 39.65 8.05 -11.31
N GLU A 56 40.54 8.78 -12.00
CA GLU A 56 40.16 10.04 -12.68
C GLU A 56 39.06 9.82 -13.73
N THR A 57 39.08 8.68 -14.41
CA THR A 57 38.08 8.34 -15.45
C THR A 57 36.70 8.15 -14.85
N GLU A 58 36.62 7.44 -13.71
CA GLU A 58 35.35 7.25 -12.98
C GLU A 58 34.83 8.55 -12.42
N LEU A 59 35.70 9.36 -11.84
CA LEU A 59 35.33 10.67 -11.30
C LEU A 59 34.77 11.58 -12.40
N LYS A 60 35.46 11.68 -13.54
CA LYS A 60 34.98 12.47 -14.69
C LYS A 60 33.63 12.00 -15.20
N LYS A 61 33.40 10.66 -15.24
CA LYS A 61 32.11 10.11 -15.62
C LYS A 61 31.01 10.54 -14.64
N LYS A 62 31.24 10.42 -13.33
CA LYS A 62 30.26 10.81 -12.31
C LYS A 62 29.95 12.32 -12.29
N LEU A 63 30.96 13.15 -12.50
CA LEU A 63 30.77 14.60 -12.65
C LEU A 63 29.93 14.92 -13.88
N ARG A 64 30.13 14.21 -15.00
CA ARG A 64 29.31 14.36 -16.21
C ARG A 64 27.86 13.95 -15.95
N ASP A 65 27.63 12.77 -15.33
CA ASP A 65 26.30 12.30 -14.97
C ASP A 65 25.57 13.35 -14.10
N THR A 66 26.27 13.98 -13.17
CA THR A 66 25.71 15.04 -12.31
C THR A 66 25.35 16.30 -13.12
N THR A 67 26.22 16.70 -14.03
CA THR A 67 25.98 17.83 -14.93
C THR A 67 24.77 17.56 -15.83
N ASP A 68 24.68 16.36 -16.39
CA ASP A 68 23.59 15.91 -17.23
C ASP A 68 22.24 15.89 -16.47
N ALA A 69 22.27 15.41 -15.19
CA ALA A 69 21.10 15.46 -14.33
C ALA A 69 20.61 16.90 -14.07
N ARG A 70 21.54 17.79 -13.74
CA ARG A 70 21.23 19.20 -13.54
C ARG A 70 20.64 19.83 -14.79
N PHE A 71 21.22 19.56 -15.95
CA PHE A 71 20.72 20.05 -17.24
C PHE A 71 19.27 19.59 -17.51
N LEU A 72 18.95 18.30 -17.26
CA LEU A 72 17.58 17.82 -17.40
C LEU A 72 16.61 18.52 -16.46
N ILE A 73 17.01 18.75 -15.21
CA ILE A 73 16.18 19.49 -14.26
C ILE A 73 15.93 20.93 -14.70
N GLU A 74 16.93 21.59 -15.25
CA GLU A 74 16.79 22.96 -15.79
C GLU A 74 15.84 23.02 -16.99
N LYS A 75 15.82 21.98 -17.85
CA LYS A 75 15.02 21.95 -19.08
C LYS A 75 13.62 21.36 -18.89
N LEU A 76 13.47 20.35 -18.07
CA LEU A 76 12.24 19.57 -17.93
C LEU A 76 11.57 19.72 -16.57
N GLY A 77 12.23 20.40 -15.62
CA GLY A 77 11.80 20.45 -14.22
C GLY A 77 12.23 19.23 -13.42
N MET A 78 11.77 19.14 -12.18
CA MET A 78 12.11 18.04 -11.28
C MET A 78 11.58 16.70 -11.81
N PRO A 79 12.36 15.61 -11.70
CA PRO A 79 11.90 14.29 -12.07
C PRO A 79 10.77 13.83 -11.13
N PRO A 80 9.83 13.01 -11.59
CA PRO A 80 8.64 12.58 -10.85
C PRO A 80 8.96 11.47 -9.83
N LEU A 81 9.95 11.70 -8.97
CA LEU A 81 10.41 10.75 -7.95
C LEU A 81 9.89 11.09 -6.55
N GLN A 82 9.17 12.19 -6.41
CA GLN A 82 8.51 12.59 -5.18
C GLN A 82 7.48 11.54 -4.81
N ASN A 83 7.27 11.01 -3.73
CA ASN A 83 6.33 9.96 -3.35
C ASN A 83 6.72 8.53 -3.80
N MET A 84 7.98 8.29 -4.12
CA MET A 84 8.44 6.94 -4.37
C MET A 84 8.35 6.13 -3.07
N THR A 85 7.57 5.07 -3.10
CA THR A 85 7.32 4.20 -1.96
C THR A 85 8.34 3.06 -1.91
N GLU A 86 8.73 2.64 -0.71
CA GLU A 86 9.60 1.47 -0.54
C GLU A 86 8.78 0.18 -0.71
N ILE A 87 9.17 -0.67 -1.66
CA ILE A 87 8.50 -1.96 -1.96
C ILE A 87 9.39 -3.18 -1.75
N LYS A 88 10.56 -3.00 -1.13
CA LYS A 88 11.55 -4.06 -0.94
C LYS A 88 10.98 -5.29 -0.23
N GLU A 89 10.17 -5.06 0.81
CA GLU A 89 9.52 -6.13 1.55
C GLU A 89 8.52 -6.90 0.67
N ALA A 90 7.70 -6.20 -0.11
CA ALA A 90 6.75 -6.81 -1.04
C ALA A 90 7.47 -7.68 -2.09
N LEU A 91 8.61 -7.21 -2.61
CA LEU A 91 9.42 -7.99 -3.55
C LEU A 91 9.96 -9.27 -2.91
N LEU A 92 10.45 -9.20 -1.66
CA LEU A 92 10.95 -10.37 -0.94
C LEU A 92 9.85 -11.40 -0.64
N ILE A 93 8.64 -10.95 -0.35
CA ILE A 93 7.48 -11.83 -0.14
C ILE A 93 7.10 -12.52 -1.44
N ALA A 94 7.00 -11.76 -2.54
CA ALA A 94 6.67 -12.30 -3.86
C ALA A 94 7.74 -13.28 -4.37
N GLU A 95 9.02 -13.02 -4.13
CA GLU A 95 10.14 -13.90 -4.51
C GLU A 95 10.05 -15.26 -3.81
N LYS A 96 9.52 -15.32 -2.60
CA LYS A 96 9.26 -16.56 -1.86
C LYS A 96 8.00 -17.30 -2.34
N GLY A 97 7.23 -16.71 -3.25
CA GLY A 97 5.98 -17.26 -3.75
C GLY A 97 4.77 -17.04 -2.81
N ASP A 98 4.91 -16.19 -1.82
CA ASP A 98 3.81 -15.81 -0.92
C ASP A 98 2.90 -14.75 -1.54
N CYS A 99 1.66 -14.67 -1.03
CA CYS A 99 0.66 -13.70 -1.49
C CYS A 99 0.87 -12.34 -0.85
N LEU A 100 0.83 -11.30 -1.68
CA LEU A 100 0.83 -9.91 -1.20
C LEU A 100 -0.56 -9.49 -0.72
N THR A 101 -0.59 -8.68 0.32
CA THR A 101 -1.82 -8.03 0.78
C THR A 101 -2.28 -6.95 -0.20
N PRO A 102 -3.58 -6.57 -0.22
CA PRO A 102 -4.07 -5.46 -1.05
C PRO A 102 -3.29 -4.15 -0.83
N TYR A 103 -2.93 -3.84 0.40
CA TYR A 103 -2.09 -2.70 0.77
C TYR A 103 -0.72 -2.75 0.07
N GLN A 104 -0.04 -3.90 0.11
CA GLN A 104 1.26 -4.06 -0.54
C GLN A 104 1.15 -3.95 -2.07
N LEU A 105 0.09 -4.52 -2.67
CA LEU A 105 -0.17 -4.41 -4.10
C LEU A 105 -0.42 -2.95 -4.53
N GLU A 106 -1.18 -2.18 -3.76
CA GLU A 106 -1.41 -0.76 -4.04
C GLU A 106 -0.11 0.05 -4.00
N ARG A 107 0.79 -0.27 -3.07
CA ARG A 107 2.13 0.34 -3.03
C ARG A 107 2.98 -0.03 -4.25
N VAL A 108 2.91 -1.28 -4.72
CA VAL A 108 3.58 -1.71 -5.96
C VAL A 108 3.03 -0.92 -7.15
N GLU A 109 1.71 -0.75 -7.25
CA GLU A 109 1.07 0.03 -8.31
C GLU A 109 1.56 1.50 -8.29
N MET A 110 1.62 2.13 -7.12
CA MET A 110 2.15 3.49 -6.98
C MET A 110 3.57 3.62 -7.54
N VAL A 111 4.43 2.63 -7.30
CA VAL A 111 5.80 2.60 -7.85
C VAL A 111 5.79 2.43 -9.37
N LEU A 112 4.93 1.56 -9.91
CA LEU A 112 4.80 1.36 -11.36
C LEU A 112 4.34 2.65 -12.06
N VAL A 113 3.42 3.40 -11.46
CA VAL A 113 3.02 4.74 -11.95
C VAL A 113 4.20 5.71 -11.95
N VAL A 114 5.02 5.71 -10.91
CA VAL A 114 6.22 6.56 -10.86
C VAL A 114 7.23 6.15 -11.93
N ILE A 115 7.46 4.84 -12.14
CA ILE A 115 8.36 4.32 -13.19
C ILE A 115 7.89 4.79 -14.57
N ARG A 116 6.61 4.67 -14.89
CA ARG A 116 6.04 5.15 -16.16
C ARG A 116 6.29 6.64 -16.36
N ARG A 117 5.99 7.46 -15.35
CA ARG A 117 6.21 8.91 -15.39
C ARG A 117 7.69 9.26 -15.55
N LEU A 118 8.57 8.51 -14.90
CA LEU A 118 10.02 8.69 -15.00
C LEU A 118 10.51 8.34 -16.40
N LYS A 119 10.02 7.25 -16.98
CA LYS A 119 10.32 6.85 -18.36
C LYS A 119 9.91 7.94 -19.35
N ASP A 120 8.70 8.48 -19.23
CA ASP A 120 8.22 9.60 -20.06
C ASP A 120 9.08 10.86 -19.86
N TYR A 121 9.52 11.13 -18.63
CA TYR A 121 10.41 12.25 -18.34
C TYR A 121 11.77 12.07 -19.04
N LEU A 122 12.37 10.89 -18.94
CA LEU A 122 13.65 10.58 -19.58
C LEU A 122 13.52 10.58 -21.11
N ALA A 123 12.45 10.02 -21.67
CA ALA A 123 12.19 10.01 -23.10
C ALA A 123 12.16 11.43 -23.68
N ARG A 124 11.54 12.38 -22.98
CA ARG A 124 11.57 13.80 -23.35
C ARG A 124 12.99 14.39 -23.31
N GLY A 125 13.84 13.90 -22.44
CA GLY A 125 15.24 14.30 -22.34
C GLY A 125 16.09 13.89 -23.54
N LYS A 126 15.70 12.87 -24.29
CA LYS A 126 16.43 12.38 -25.49
C LYS A 126 16.59 13.46 -26.56
N MET A 127 15.64 14.40 -26.67
CA MET A 127 15.75 15.53 -27.63
C MET A 127 16.97 16.41 -27.37
N TYR A 128 17.53 16.40 -26.17
CA TYR A 128 18.73 17.14 -25.80
C TYR A 128 20.02 16.31 -25.90
N GLN A 129 19.95 15.08 -26.40
CA GLN A 129 21.09 14.15 -26.49
C GLN A 129 21.79 13.93 -25.13
N ASN A 130 21.03 13.98 -24.04
CA ASN A 130 21.53 13.82 -22.68
C ASN A 130 21.76 12.34 -22.37
N SER A 131 22.92 11.99 -21.82
CA SER A 131 23.28 10.60 -21.57
C SER A 131 22.37 9.87 -20.59
N LEU A 132 21.83 10.58 -19.59
CA LEU A 132 20.90 10.01 -18.61
C LEU A 132 19.53 9.68 -19.21
N SER A 133 19.15 10.31 -20.32
CA SER A 133 17.86 10.05 -20.96
C SER A 133 17.74 8.64 -21.49
N TYR A 134 18.84 8.00 -21.86
CA TYR A 134 18.84 6.61 -22.36
C TYR A 134 18.63 5.56 -21.26
N TYR A 135 18.60 5.95 -19.98
CA TYR A 135 18.20 5.04 -18.91
C TYR A 135 16.71 4.64 -19.00
N ASP A 136 15.90 5.32 -19.81
CA ASP A 136 14.51 4.92 -20.06
C ASP A 136 14.40 3.52 -20.66
N GLU A 137 15.41 3.09 -21.43
CA GLU A 137 15.46 1.77 -22.05
C GLU A 137 15.62 0.62 -21.03
N ASN A 138 16.11 0.94 -19.83
CA ASN A 138 16.25 -0.02 -18.73
C ASN A 138 15.04 -0.05 -17.80
N LEU A 139 14.02 0.78 -18.05
CA LEU A 139 12.80 0.83 -17.26
C LEU A 139 11.68 0.07 -17.94
N ASP A 140 11.21 -0.99 -17.29
CA ASP A 140 10.00 -1.69 -17.70
C ASP A 140 8.80 -1.14 -16.91
N GLU A 141 7.77 -0.74 -17.63
CA GLU A 141 6.56 -0.16 -17.04
C GLU A 141 5.61 -1.20 -16.47
N LEU A 142 5.75 -2.47 -16.86
CA LEU A 142 4.84 -3.56 -16.49
C LEU A 142 3.36 -3.14 -16.59
N SER A 143 3.00 -2.52 -17.71
CA SER A 143 1.72 -1.83 -17.89
C SER A 143 0.50 -2.72 -17.70
N GLU A 144 0.59 -4.02 -18.05
CA GLU A 144 -0.49 -4.99 -17.80
C GLU A 144 -0.67 -5.24 -16.31
N LEU A 145 0.44 -5.46 -15.59
CA LEU A 145 0.41 -5.67 -14.14
C LEU A 145 -0.16 -4.42 -13.42
N SER A 146 0.34 -3.23 -13.77
CA SER A 146 -0.17 -1.96 -13.22
C SER A 146 -1.68 -1.83 -13.42
N ARG A 147 -2.17 -2.12 -14.62
CA ARG A 147 -3.61 -2.07 -14.95
C ARG A 147 -4.42 -3.08 -14.15
N GLU A 148 -3.93 -4.31 -14.04
CA GLU A 148 -4.59 -5.36 -13.27
C GLU A 148 -4.72 -5.00 -11.80
N ILE A 149 -3.65 -4.49 -11.20
CA ILE A 149 -3.68 -4.06 -9.80
C ILE A 149 -4.65 -2.88 -9.63
N ALA A 150 -4.55 -1.85 -10.47
CA ALA A 150 -5.38 -0.64 -10.38
C ALA A 150 -6.89 -0.92 -10.52
N VAL A 151 -7.27 -1.96 -11.29
CA VAL A 151 -8.68 -2.37 -11.45
C VAL A 151 -9.16 -3.20 -10.27
N LYS A 152 -8.30 -4.08 -9.73
CA LYS A 152 -8.70 -5.08 -8.73
C LYS A 152 -8.50 -4.61 -7.29
N ILE A 153 -7.60 -3.66 -7.07
CA ILE A 153 -7.24 -3.17 -5.74
C ILE A 153 -7.58 -1.68 -5.65
N ARG A 154 -8.27 -1.30 -4.59
CA ARG A 154 -8.64 0.09 -4.32
C ARG A 154 -8.82 0.32 -2.83
N ASN A 155 -8.26 1.42 -2.31
CA ASN A 155 -8.35 1.78 -0.89
C ASN A 155 -7.88 0.62 0.02
N GLU A 156 -6.73 0.02 -0.30
CA GLU A 156 -6.12 -1.07 0.47
C GLU A 156 -7.00 -2.33 0.59
N ALA A 157 -7.99 -2.47 -0.29
CA ALA A 157 -8.92 -3.60 -0.31
C ALA A 157 -9.11 -4.15 -1.73
N VAL A 158 -9.57 -5.39 -1.80
CA VAL A 158 -9.97 -6.00 -3.08
C VAL A 158 -11.31 -5.38 -3.51
N ASP A 159 -11.33 -4.75 -4.69
CA ASP A 159 -12.51 -4.12 -5.25
C ASP A 159 -13.58 -5.14 -5.64
N ASP A 160 -14.84 -4.74 -5.65
CA ASP A 160 -15.95 -5.60 -6.05
C ASP A 160 -15.81 -6.08 -7.51
N TYR A 161 -15.22 -5.25 -8.34
CA TYR A 161 -14.96 -5.56 -9.76
C TYR A 161 -13.75 -6.48 -9.99
N ALA A 162 -13.06 -6.91 -8.93
CA ALA A 162 -11.91 -7.82 -9.06
C ALA A 162 -12.30 -9.15 -9.72
N SER A 163 -13.52 -9.65 -9.46
CA SER A 163 -14.13 -10.74 -10.21
C SER A 163 -15.66 -10.66 -10.20
N LYS A 164 -16.31 -11.17 -11.26
CA LYS A 164 -17.77 -11.24 -11.32
C LYS A 164 -18.37 -12.06 -10.18
N GLU A 165 -17.68 -13.10 -9.77
CA GLU A 165 -18.11 -13.99 -8.69
C GLU A 165 -18.08 -13.24 -7.34
N LEU A 166 -17.01 -12.51 -7.05
CA LEU A 166 -16.90 -11.69 -5.83
C LEU A 166 -18.00 -10.64 -5.78
N GLU A 167 -18.27 -9.95 -6.87
CA GLU A 167 -19.34 -8.95 -6.98
C GLU A 167 -20.71 -9.58 -6.67
N GLN A 168 -20.98 -10.76 -7.26
CA GLN A 168 -22.24 -11.48 -7.02
C GLN A 168 -22.38 -11.90 -5.56
N ILE A 169 -21.34 -12.48 -4.97
CA ILE A 169 -21.34 -12.92 -3.56
C ILE A 169 -21.59 -11.72 -2.63
N ARG A 170 -20.87 -10.61 -2.84
CA ARG A 170 -21.07 -9.42 -2.01
C ARG A 170 -22.47 -8.83 -2.13
N LYS A 171 -23.03 -8.77 -3.35
CA LYS A 171 -24.43 -8.38 -3.57
C LYS A 171 -25.42 -9.32 -2.85
N GLN A 172 -25.15 -10.62 -2.84
CA GLN A 172 -25.97 -11.59 -2.11
C GLN A 172 -25.87 -11.38 -0.61
N ILE A 173 -24.68 -11.11 -0.06
CA ILE A 173 -24.49 -10.80 1.37
C ILE A 173 -25.34 -9.60 1.76
N VAL A 174 -25.21 -8.47 1.05
CA VAL A 174 -25.99 -7.26 1.31
C VAL A 174 -27.50 -7.53 1.28
N LYS A 175 -27.95 -8.30 0.26
CA LYS A 175 -29.35 -8.70 0.15
C LYS A 175 -29.82 -9.55 1.33
N CYS A 176 -28.99 -10.49 1.78
CA CYS A 176 -29.31 -11.32 2.95
C CYS A 176 -29.39 -10.49 4.24
N GLU A 177 -28.44 -9.56 4.44
CA GLU A 177 -28.43 -8.67 5.60
C GLU A 177 -29.69 -7.80 5.64
N GLU A 178 -30.10 -7.23 4.50
CA GLU A 178 -31.33 -6.44 4.41
C GLU A 178 -32.57 -7.29 4.67
N GLN A 179 -32.64 -8.52 4.16
CA GLN A 179 -33.73 -9.45 4.45
C GLN A 179 -33.79 -9.81 5.96
N MET A 180 -32.63 -10.00 6.59
CA MET A 180 -32.53 -10.26 8.02
C MET A 180 -33.10 -9.08 8.82
N ARG A 181 -32.70 -7.87 8.45
CA ARG A 181 -33.19 -6.63 9.08
C ARG A 181 -34.69 -6.48 8.96
N GLN A 182 -35.23 -6.64 7.75
CA GLN A 182 -36.67 -6.56 7.49
C GLN A 182 -37.47 -7.59 8.31
N LYS A 183 -36.98 -8.84 8.40
CA LYS A 183 -37.60 -9.86 9.23
C LYS A 183 -37.56 -9.53 10.73
N ALA A 184 -36.42 -9.04 11.22
CA ALA A 184 -36.31 -8.61 12.61
C ALA A 184 -37.32 -7.47 12.92
N GLU A 185 -37.42 -6.49 12.02
CA GLU A 185 -38.41 -5.41 12.15
C GLU A 185 -39.87 -5.92 12.11
N GLN A 186 -40.18 -6.91 11.27
CA GLN A 186 -41.50 -7.54 11.24
C GLN A 186 -41.81 -8.23 12.57
N ILE A 187 -40.88 -9.00 13.15
CA ILE A 187 -41.05 -9.64 14.44
C ILE A 187 -41.24 -8.60 15.55
N LEU A 188 -40.45 -7.53 15.52
CA LEU A 188 -40.55 -6.42 16.46
C LEU A 188 -41.94 -5.78 16.41
N ARG A 189 -42.46 -5.48 15.21
CA ARG A 189 -43.80 -4.88 15.02
C ARG A 189 -44.91 -5.81 15.44
N ALA A 190 -44.78 -7.13 15.18
CA ALA A 190 -45.79 -8.12 15.57
C ALA A 190 -45.85 -8.39 17.08
N ASN A 191 -44.75 -8.10 17.80
CA ASN A 191 -44.64 -8.40 19.25
C ASN A 191 -44.34 -7.15 20.10
N LYS A 192 -44.88 -5.99 19.76
CA LYS A 192 -44.60 -4.70 20.43
C LYS A 192 -44.69 -4.76 21.94
N GLU A 193 -45.65 -5.50 22.50
CA GLU A 193 -45.86 -5.63 23.93
C GLU A 193 -44.67 -6.24 24.66
N CYS A 194 -43.96 -7.14 23.98
CA CYS A 194 -42.80 -7.85 24.52
C CYS A 194 -41.52 -7.04 24.41
N MET A 195 -41.50 -5.96 23.63
CA MET A 195 -40.31 -5.18 23.35
C MET A 195 -40.12 -4.04 24.35
N ALA A 196 -38.84 -3.80 24.70
CA ALA A 196 -38.45 -2.67 25.54
C ALA A 196 -38.29 -1.38 24.72
N ASP A 197 -37.93 -1.50 23.43
CA ASP A 197 -37.76 -0.40 22.48
C ASP A 197 -38.43 -0.70 21.14
N ASN A 198 -38.66 0.34 20.33
CA ASN A 198 -39.36 0.24 19.04
C ASN A 198 -38.43 0.07 17.83
N TYR A 199 -37.18 -0.29 18.06
CA TYR A 199 -36.16 -0.48 17.00
C TYR A 199 -35.24 -1.66 17.29
N CYS A 200 -34.73 -2.27 16.23
CA CYS A 200 -33.70 -3.31 16.34
C CYS A 200 -32.35 -2.67 16.62
N THR A 201 -31.51 -3.36 17.39
CA THR A 201 -30.15 -2.92 17.72
C THR A 201 -29.11 -3.89 17.18
N LEU A 202 -27.92 -3.37 16.86
CA LEU A 202 -26.79 -4.21 16.51
C LEU A 202 -25.99 -4.53 17.79
N ARG A 203 -25.79 -5.82 18.10
CA ARG A 203 -24.98 -6.28 19.23
C ARG A 203 -24.03 -7.37 18.75
N ASN A 204 -22.72 -7.17 18.97
CA ASN A 204 -21.69 -8.10 18.50
C ASN A 204 -21.82 -8.47 17.01
N GLY A 205 -22.15 -7.49 16.14
CA GLY A 205 -22.35 -7.70 14.70
C GLY A 205 -23.66 -8.40 14.32
N ARG A 206 -24.60 -8.62 15.29
CA ARG A 206 -25.86 -9.33 15.05
C ARG A 206 -27.05 -8.41 15.27
N ILE A 207 -28.10 -8.57 14.45
CA ILE A 207 -29.34 -7.83 14.56
C ILE A 207 -30.16 -8.43 15.71
N CYS A 208 -30.38 -7.67 16.77
CA CYS A 208 -31.06 -8.09 17.98
C CYS A 208 -32.34 -7.30 18.24
N LEU A 209 -33.30 -8.02 18.77
CA LEU A 209 -34.57 -7.48 19.29
C LEU A 209 -34.41 -7.13 20.78
N PRO A 210 -34.76 -5.92 21.21
CA PRO A 210 -34.74 -5.54 22.62
C PRO A 210 -35.99 -6.09 23.33
N VAL A 211 -35.89 -7.28 23.90
CA VAL A 211 -37.01 -7.98 24.55
C VAL A 211 -36.99 -7.75 26.06
N LYS A 212 -38.12 -7.44 26.66
CA LYS A 212 -38.27 -7.37 28.11
C LYS A 212 -38.01 -8.76 28.70
N LYS A 213 -37.28 -8.85 29.80
CA LYS A 213 -36.85 -10.09 30.43
C LYS A 213 -38.00 -11.09 30.68
N ASP A 214 -39.16 -10.59 31.06
CA ASP A 214 -40.34 -11.40 31.40
C ASP A 214 -40.93 -12.10 30.17
N TYR A 215 -40.65 -11.60 28.99
CA TYR A 215 -41.15 -12.15 27.71
C TYR A 215 -40.11 -12.95 26.95
N LYS A 216 -39.00 -13.32 27.59
CA LYS A 216 -37.91 -14.09 26.95
C LYS A 216 -38.39 -15.32 26.18
N LEU A 217 -39.37 -16.07 26.76
CA LEU A 217 -39.88 -17.31 26.17
C LEU A 217 -40.85 -17.10 24.98
N LYS A 218 -41.36 -15.88 24.79
CA LYS A 218 -42.29 -15.57 23.69
C LYS A 218 -41.55 -15.31 22.37
N ILE A 219 -40.28 -14.93 22.42
CA ILE A 219 -39.47 -14.65 21.24
C ILE A 219 -38.46 -15.77 21.05
N SER A 220 -38.61 -16.52 19.96
CA SER A 220 -37.64 -17.59 19.58
C SER A 220 -36.35 -16.97 19.09
N GLY A 221 -35.25 -17.26 19.75
CA GLY A 221 -33.93 -16.74 19.38
C GLY A 221 -32.87 -16.98 20.46
N SER A 222 -31.67 -16.52 20.15
CA SER A 222 -30.50 -16.60 21.05
C SER A 222 -30.27 -15.28 21.75
N VAL A 223 -30.07 -15.30 23.06
CA VAL A 223 -29.69 -14.11 23.83
C VAL A 223 -28.24 -13.79 23.55
N ILE A 224 -27.98 -12.64 22.95
CA ILE A 224 -26.64 -12.17 22.59
C ILE A 224 -26.07 -11.27 23.69
N ASP A 225 -26.94 -10.43 24.29
CA ASP A 225 -26.51 -9.44 25.28
C ASP A 225 -27.67 -9.10 26.25
N LYS A 226 -27.34 -8.37 27.32
CA LYS A 226 -28.28 -7.89 28.33
C LYS A 226 -28.02 -6.40 28.60
N SER A 227 -29.08 -5.66 28.94
CA SER A 227 -28.89 -4.29 29.43
C SER A 227 -28.15 -4.28 30.79
N SER A 228 -27.56 -3.14 31.14
CA SER A 228 -26.85 -2.96 32.42
C SER A 228 -27.69 -3.29 33.63
N THR A 229 -29.01 -3.01 33.59
CA THR A 229 -29.98 -3.33 34.62
C THR A 229 -30.49 -4.78 34.54
N GLY A 230 -30.20 -5.51 33.46
CA GLY A 230 -30.69 -6.86 33.21
C GLY A 230 -32.18 -6.96 32.90
N SER A 231 -32.90 -5.83 32.77
CA SER A 231 -34.34 -5.77 32.46
C SER A 231 -34.66 -6.03 30.98
N THR A 232 -33.71 -5.79 30.10
CA THR A 232 -33.83 -6.00 28.65
C THR A 232 -32.84 -7.05 28.18
N LEU A 233 -33.30 -8.00 27.38
CA LEU A 233 -32.47 -8.99 26.71
C LEU A 233 -32.40 -8.67 25.21
N PHE A 234 -31.18 -8.66 24.67
CA PHE A 234 -30.96 -8.50 23.22
C PHE A 234 -30.94 -9.88 22.59
N ILE A 235 -32.03 -10.21 21.89
CA ILE A 235 -32.25 -11.54 21.32
C ILE A 235 -32.09 -11.48 19.80
N GLU A 236 -31.18 -12.29 19.25
CA GLU A 236 -31.11 -12.58 17.82
C GLU A 236 -32.27 -13.52 17.49
N PRO A 237 -33.24 -13.12 16.64
CA PRO A 237 -34.39 -13.97 16.34
C PRO A 237 -33.99 -15.18 15.50
N SER A 238 -34.52 -16.35 15.81
CA SER A 238 -34.37 -17.56 15.00
C SER A 238 -35.13 -17.41 13.69
N CYS A 239 -34.52 -16.81 12.70
CA CYS A 239 -35.07 -16.74 11.35
C CYS A 239 -34.67 -18.02 10.59
N LYS A 240 -35.64 -18.87 10.21
CA LYS A 240 -35.37 -19.95 9.22
C LYS A 240 -35.12 -19.28 7.87
N PHE A 241 -33.86 -19.06 7.53
CA PHE A 241 -33.47 -18.70 6.17
C PHE A 241 -33.45 -19.99 5.33
N ARG A 242 -34.27 -20.06 4.29
CA ARG A 242 -33.95 -20.93 3.17
C ARG A 242 -32.87 -20.19 2.34
N LEU A 243 -31.63 -20.62 2.46
CA LEU A 243 -30.62 -20.34 1.46
C LEU A 243 -31.13 -20.97 0.16
N ILE A 244 -31.42 -20.12 -0.81
CA ILE A 244 -31.78 -20.53 -2.19
C ILE A 244 -30.48 -20.70 -2.94
#